data_13b43630accc7207187631fc9444ee38
#
_entry.id   13b43630accc7207187631fc9444ee38
#
_cell.length_a   1.000
_cell.length_b   1.000
_cell.length_c   1.000
_cell.angle_alpha   90.00
_cell.angle_beta   90.00
_cell.angle_gamma   90.00
#
_symmetry.space_group_name_H-M   'P 1'
#
loop_
_entity.id
_entity.type
_entity.pdbx_description
1 polymer ?
#
loop_
_entity_poly.entity_id
_entity_poly.type
_entity_poly.pdbx_seq_one_letter_code
_entity_poly.pdbx_strand_id
1 'polypeptide(L)'
;MVVKPLSFLHRGSRRLAQPAVKCRGREYLRIIYGPEYTADENLSRLRSSDLGRKRSLALGEFALGIEGMERFVRKEPLRRVHECVFGVLALESEPVDPRL
;
A
#
# COMPACT_ATOMS: atom_id res chain seq x y z
N MET A 1 11.78 1.21 7.98
CA MET A 1 12.02 2.57 7.42
C MET A 1 10.93 2.93 6.44
N VAL A 2 10.45 4.15 6.50
CA VAL A 2 9.46 4.67 5.56
C VAL A 2 10.01 5.94 4.92
N VAL A 3 10.01 5.99 3.60
CA VAL A 3 10.47 7.15 2.84
C VAL A 3 9.23 7.87 2.29
N LYS A 4 9.09 9.15 2.62
CA LYS A 4 7.92 9.97 2.26
C LYS A 4 8.36 11.24 1.55
N PRO A 5 7.52 11.80 0.65
CA PRO A 5 7.76 13.15 0.16
C PRO A 5 7.53 14.17 1.28
N LEU A 6 8.10 15.35 1.15
CA LEU A 6 7.90 16.43 2.12
C LEU A 6 6.47 16.96 2.12
N SER A 7 5.83 17.01 0.96
CA SER A 7 4.43 17.43 0.84
C SER A 7 3.48 16.31 1.24
N PHE A 8 2.39 16.64 1.91
CA PHE A 8 1.38 15.66 2.29
C PHE A 8 0.77 14.97 1.07
N LEU A 9 0.42 15.73 0.05
CA LEU A 9 -0.05 15.21 -1.23
C LEU A 9 0.96 15.56 -2.32
N HIS A 10 1.47 14.53 -2.99
CA HIS A 10 2.34 14.70 -4.13
C HIS A 10 1.67 14.10 -5.36
N ARG A 11 1.46 14.93 -6.37
CA ARG A 11 0.85 14.48 -7.63
C ARG A 11 1.92 14.23 -8.67
N GLY A 12 1.88 13.05 -9.27
CA GLY A 12 2.68 12.75 -10.45
C GLY A 12 2.11 13.49 -11.66
N SER A 13 2.77 13.35 -12.81
CA SER A 13 2.40 14.07 -14.04
C SER A 13 0.99 13.79 -14.54
N ARG A 14 0.43 12.60 -14.25
CA ARG A 14 -0.87 12.17 -14.76
C ARG A 14 -1.84 11.69 -13.69
N ARG A 15 -1.35 11.39 -12.50
CA ARG A 15 -2.16 10.81 -11.43
C ARG A 15 -1.51 11.06 -10.09
N LEU A 16 -2.22 10.70 -9.04
CA LEU A 16 -1.72 10.75 -7.67
C LEU A 16 -0.50 9.83 -7.53
N ALA A 17 0.59 10.36 -6.99
CA ALA A 17 1.79 9.58 -6.74
C ALA A 17 1.65 8.74 -5.47
N GLN A 18 2.41 7.65 -5.41
CA GLN A 18 2.46 6.81 -4.23
C GLN A 18 2.89 7.64 -3.01
N PRO A 19 2.15 7.56 -1.87
CA PRO A 19 2.38 8.46 -0.74
C PRO A 19 3.66 8.18 0.03
N ALA A 20 4.15 6.95 0.00
CA ALA A 20 5.35 6.57 0.73
C ALA A 20 5.90 5.25 0.22
N VAL A 21 7.16 4.98 0.54
CA VAL A 21 7.79 3.69 0.29
C VAL A 21 8.23 3.11 1.63
N LYS A 22 7.78 1.91 1.94
CA LYS A 22 8.15 1.19 3.14
C LYS A 22 9.29 0.23 2.82
N CYS A 23 10.42 0.43 3.50
CA CYS A 23 11.60 -0.40 3.33
C CYS A 23 11.77 -1.28 4.57
N ARG A 24 11.76 -2.59 4.37
CA ARG A 24 11.93 -3.56 5.45
C ARG A 24 13.40 -3.93 5.58
N GLY A 25 13.88 -3.94 6.82
CA GLY A 25 15.26 -4.33 7.11
C GLY A 25 15.47 -5.84 7.02
N ARG A 26 16.74 -6.24 6.91
CA ARG A 26 17.15 -7.63 6.77
C ARG A 26 16.65 -8.52 7.91
N GLU A 27 16.77 -8.07 9.14
CA GLU A 27 16.32 -8.83 10.31
C GLU A 27 14.81 -9.06 10.29
N TYR A 28 14.05 -8.07 9.91
CA TYR A 28 12.61 -8.18 9.77
C TYR A 28 12.22 -9.18 8.69
N LEU A 29 12.92 -9.18 7.58
CA LEU A 29 12.68 -10.13 6.48
C LEU A 29 13.00 -11.57 6.89
N ARG A 30 14.02 -11.76 7.74
CA ARG A 30 14.34 -13.09 8.27
C ARG A 30 13.23 -13.64 9.15
N ILE A 31 12.57 -12.78 9.91
CA ILE A 31 11.43 -13.17 10.75
C ILE A 31 10.24 -13.59 9.89
N ILE A 32 9.91 -12.82 8.86
CA ILE A 32 8.73 -13.06 8.01
C ILE A 32 8.94 -14.26 7.08
N TYR A 33 10.08 -14.31 6.40
CA TYR A 33 10.33 -15.30 5.34
C TYR A 33 11.19 -16.46 5.79
N GLY A 34 11.72 -16.40 7.01
CA GLY A 34 12.66 -17.39 7.53
C GLY A 34 14.11 -17.06 7.21
N PRO A 35 15.06 -17.69 7.91
CA PRO A 35 16.49 -17.38 7.77
C PRO A 35 17.05 -17.69 6.38
N GLU A 36 16.36 -18.48 5.60
CA GLU A 36 16.82 -18.94 4.28
C GLU A 36 16.37 -18.04 3.13
N TYR A 37 15.76 -16.89 3.41
CA TYR A 37 15.25 -16.01 2.34
C TYR A 37 16.37 -15.46 1.44
N THR A 38 17.61 -15.44 1.94
CA THR A 38 18.78 -14.98 1.18
C THR A 38 19.34 -16.02 0.21
N ALA A 39 18.86 -17.27 0.23
CA ALA A 39 19.22 -18.26 -0.75
C ALA A 39 18.82 -17.77 -2.16
N ASP A 40 19.64 -18.04 -3.16
CA ASP A 40 19.46 -17.50 -4.51
C ASP A 40 18.06 -17.75 -5.09
N GLU A 41 17.54 -18.96 -4.93
CA GLU A 41 16.19 -19.31 -5.40
C GLU A 41 15.10 -18.53 -4.68
N ASN A 42 15.24 -18.28 -3.38
CA ASN A 42 14.29 -17.51 -2.60
C ASN A 42 14.35 -16.02 -2.95
N LEU A 43 15.55 -15.47 -3.14
CA LEU A 43 15.73 -14.11 -3.61
C LEU A 43 15.15 -13.91 -5.01
N SER A 44 15.32 -14.88 -5.90
CA SER A 44 14.74 -14.83 -7.24
C SER A 44 13.22 -14.76 -7.19
N ARG A 45 12.59 -15.55 -6.31
CA ARG A 45 11.14 -15.50 -6.09
C ARG A 45 10.68 -14.15 -5.61
N LEU A 46 11.38 -13.57 -4.62
CA LEU A 46 11.04 -12.26 -4.08
C LEU A 46 11.17 -11.17 -5.14
N ARG A 47 12.22 -11.23 -5.95
CA ARG A 47 12.45 -10.26 -7.03
C ARG A 47 11.40 -10.35 -8.14
N SER A 48 10.86 -11.53 -8.38
CA SER A 48 9.84 -11.76 -9.40
C SER A 48 8.42 -11.51 -8.89
N SER A 49 8.23 -11.14 -7.62
CA SER A 49 6.92 -10.86 -7.07
C SER A 49 6.28 -9.63 -7.72
N ASP A 50 4.95 -9.62 -7.75
CA ASP A 50 4.19 -8.58 -8.44
C ASP A 50 4.11 -7.27 -7.63
N LEU A 51 5.13 -6.43 -7.80
CA LEU A 51 5.16 -5.10 -7.18
C LEU A 51 4.15 -4.14 -7.78
N GLY A 52 3.80 -4.32 -9.05
CA GLY A 52 2.79 -3.49 -9.72
C GLY A 52 1.43 -3.61 -9.06
N ARG A 53 1.01 -4.82 -8.74
CA ARG A 53 -0.25 -5.07 -8.05
C ARG A 53 -0.27 -4.42 -6.66
N LYS A 54 0.81 -4.56 -5.91
CA LYS A 54 0.93 -3.93 -4.58
C LYS A 54 0.85 -2.42 -4.64
N ARG A 55 1.52 -1.81 -5.61
CA ARG A 55 1.45 -0.36 -5.82
C ARG A 55 0.03 0.07 -6.17
N SER A 56 -0.63 -0.68 -7.04
CA SER A 56 -1.99 -0.38 -7.45
C SER A 56 -2.95 -0.42 -6.26
N LEU A 57 -2.84 -1.44 -5.42
CA LEU A 57 -3.65 -1.55 -4.20
C LEU A 57 -3.36 -0.40 -3.23
N ALA A 58 -2.09 -0.08 -3.01
CA ALA A 58 -1.70 1.01 -2.11
C ALA A 58 -2.21 2.37 -2.61
N LEU A 59 -2.14 2.63 -3.90
CA LEU A 59 -2.68 3.85 -4.49
C LEU A 59 -4.20 3.91 -4.39
N GLY A 60 -4.89 2.77 -4.58
CA GLY A 60 -6.33 2.66 -4.41
C GLY A 60 -6.77 2.99 -2.99
N GLU A 61 -6.11 2.42 -2.00
CA GLU A 61 -6.37 2.70 -0.58
C GLU A 61 -6.16 4.18 -0.27
N PHE A 62 -5.08 4.76 -0.74
CA PHE A 62 -4.78 6.17 -0.53
C PHE A 62 -5.82 7.08 -1.16
N ALA A 63 -6.21 6.81 -2.40
CA ALA A 63 -7.22 7.57 -3.12
C ALA A 63 -8.58 7.52 -2.40
N LEU A 64 -9.00 6.33 -1.95
CA LEU A 64 -10.24 6.17 -1.19
C LEU A 64 -10.16 6.88 0.16
N GLY A 65 -9.01 6.85 0.82
CA GLY A 65 -8.79 7.57 2.08
C GLY A 65 -8.98 9.07 1.90
N ILE A 66 -8.41 9.64 0.86
CA ILE A 66 -8.55 11.06 0.52
C ILE A 66 -10.02 11.38 0.23
N GLU A 67 -10.68 10.57 -0.59
CA GLU A 67 -12.10 10.80 -0.92
C GLU A 67 -12.98 10.72 0.32
N GLY A 68 -12.72 9.78 1.21
CA GLY A 68 -13.44 9.68 2.49
C GLY A 68 -13.27 10.92 3.34
N MET A 69 -12.05 11.45 3.45
CA MET A 69 -11.76 12.67 4.18
C MET A 69 -12.47 13.89 3.55
N GLU A 70 -12.47 13.99 2.24
CA GLU A 70 -13.15 15.07 1.53
C GLU A 70 -14.66 15.02 1.75
N ARG A 71 -15.26 13.82 1.70
CA ARG A 71 -16.69 13.65 2.00
C ARG A 71 -17.02 14.06 3.43
N PHE A 72 -16.17 13.71 4.38
CA PHE A 72 -16.34 14.11 5.78
C PHE A 72 -16.28 15.63 5.92
N VAL A 73 -15.33 16.29 5.31
CA VAL A 73 -15.18 17.75 5.36
C VAL A 73 -16.36 18.44 4.69
N ARG A 74 -16.90 17.90 3.61
CA ARG A 74 -18.11 18.41 2.95
C ARG A 74 -19.39 18.10 3.72
N LYS A 75 -19.31 17.43 4.86
CA LYS A 75 -20.44 17.04 5.71
C LYS A 75 -21.45 16.16 4.98
N GLU A 76 -20.98 15.27 4.12
CA GLU A 76 -21.84 14.27 3.50
C GLU A 76 -22.34 13.26 4.54
N PRO A 77 -23.47 12.56 4.29
CA PRO A 77 -23.97 11.55 5.22
C PRO A 77 -22.90 10.51 5.55
N LEU A 78 -22.86 10.03 6.81
CA LEU A 78 -21.84 9.07 7.26
C LEU A 78 -21.75 7.83 6.38
N ARG A 79 -22.88 7.35 5.84
CA ARG A 79 -22.86 6.21 4.92
C ARG A 79 -21.95 6.46 3.71
N ARG A 80 -21.88 7.70 3.24
CA ARG A 80 -21.03 8.07 2.09
C ARG A 80 -19.55 8.04 2.45
N VAL A 81 -19.25 8.44 3.67
CA VAL A 81 -17.88 8.35 4.22
C VAL A 81 -17.51 6.89 4.43
N HIS A 82 -18.41 6.11 5.00
CA HIS A 82 -18.20 4.68 5.25
C HIS A 82 -18.02 3.87 3.97
N GLU A 83 -18.61 4.27 2.85
CA GLU A 83 -18.36 3.63 1.56
C GLU A 83 -16.86 3.61 1.23
N CYS A 84 -16.17 4.71 1.49
CA CYS A 84 -14.72 4.79 1.29
C CYS A 84 -13.97 3.92 2.28
N VAL A 85 -14.36 3.89 3.54
CA VAL A 85 -13.74 3.04 4.56
C VAL A 85 -13.88 1.56 4.20
N PHE A 86 -15.07 1.14 3.81
CA PHE A 86 -15.29 -0.24 3.38
C PHE A 86 -14.50 -0.58 2.12
N GLY A 87 -14.34 0.38 1.20
CA GLY A 87 -13.49 0.22 0.04
C GLY A 87 -12.04 -0.03 0.41
N VAL A 88 -11.50 0.73 1.36
CA VAL A 88 -10.14 0.53 1.87
C VAL A 88 -9.99 -0.84 2.50
N LEU A 89 -10.93 -1.24 3.36
CA LEU A 89 -10.90 -2.56 4.00
C LEU A 89 -10.95 -3.70 2.98
N ALA A 90 -11.75 -3.54 1.93
CA ALA A 90 -11.83 -4.52 0.86
C ALA A 90 -10.49 -4.66 0.12
N LEU A 91 -9.82 -3.54 -0.17
CA LEU A 91 -8.50 -3.57 -0.80
C LEU A 91 -7.44 -4.18 0.10
N GLU A 92 -7.48 -3.89 1.40
CA GLU A 92 -6.54 -4.48 2.36
C GLU A 92 -6.70 -5.99 2.50
N SER A 93 -7.91 -6.51 2.31
CA SER A 93 -8.19 -7.94 2.36
C SER A 93 -7.92 -8.66 1.05
N GLU A 94 -7.58 -7.94 -0.02
CA GLU A 94 -7.28 -8.53 -1.31
C GLU A 94 -6.04 -9.42 -1.21
N PRO A 95 -6.12 -10.71 -1.60
CA PRO A 95 -4.97 -11.59 -1.50
C PRO A 95 -3.87 -11.17 -2.47
N VAL A 96 -2.71 -10.90 -1.92
CA VAL A 96 -1.46 -10.69 -2.64
C VAL A 96 -0.62 -11.96 -2.41
N ASP A 97 0.59 -12.05 -2.95
CA ASP A 97 1.46 -13.19 -2.68
C ASP A 97 1.55 -13.43 -1.17
N PRO A 98 1.12 -14.60 -0.65
CA PRO A 98 1.09 -14.85 0.79
C PRO A 98 2.46 -14.78 1.46
N ARG A 99 3.54 -14.78 0.69
CA ARG A 99 4.90 -14.61 1.20
C ARG A 99 5.34 -13.16 1.24
N LEU A 100 4.49 -12.30 0.88
CA LEU A 100 4.69 -10.86 0.90
C LEU A 100 3.71 -10.20 1.87
#